data_029ef069667e787c0a423fd1f2356f92
#
_entry.id   029ef069667e787c0a423fd1f2356f92
#
_cell.length_a   1.000
_cell.length_b   1.000
_cell.length_c   1.000
_cell.angle_alpha   90.00
_cell.angle_beta   90.00
_cell.angle_gamma   90.00
#
_symmetry.space_group_name_H-M   'P 1'
#
loop_
_entity.id
_entity.type
_entity.pdbx_description
1 polymer ?
#
loop_
_entity_poly.entity_id
_entity_poly.type
_entity_poly.pdbx_seq_one_letter_code
_entity_poly.pdbx_strand_id
1 'polypeptide(L)'
;LPSKFLIVGIVVIVVVIFIDLIAARKLWPGILTSIISIALIAVMIVGVLAINKVDNTVDKVTDKEREEKTEMVIAVLKDSQTEDISDLSELLIGYVNDDDIDSSKKIMSEIDNSVGGSANYNAFDDNFAMVDALYNQTIKAMVLNKANISVIEEGEGYEDFESKIKIIYSNDIVNYIKVVDKSQENNLDKFVVYISGIDTFGDVSVRSRSDVNILAVVDTKTKHIQLINTPRDYYVTHPKSNGVKDKLTHAGLYGVDNSIGALESLYDVKVNYYVRMNFSGFEQIIDAMGGIDVYSDKDFTVEPVKHYTVGENHLSGIEALAFARERHAFAAGDIQRGENQMKVVTAMINKLSSKEVLYNYSKILDGVAGAFQTDMSSEDIYSLVKNQLVDNTSYTIDSYTVTGEGKSCTTYSMPRTRAYVMEPNVNDVNHAKELINGVLNE
;
A
#
# COMPACT_ATOMS: atom_id res chain seq x y z
N LEU A 1 13.82 1.80 -23.68
CA LEU A 1 15.27 1.62 -23.54
C LEU A 1 15.96 2.96 -23.70
N PRO A 2 16.96 3.31 -22.85
CA PRO A 2 17.77 4.53 -23.06
C PRO A 2 18.36 4.59 -24.47
N SER A 3 18.33 5.76 -25.08
CA SER A 3 18.77 5.97 -26.47
C SER A 3 20.18 5.46 -26.77
N LYS A 4 21.08 5.50 -25.76
CA LYS A 4 22.45 4.93 -25.89
C LYS A 4 22.47 3.43 -26.17
N PHE A 5 21.57 2.65 -25.53
CA PHE A 5 21.47 1.20 -25.77
C PHE A 5 20.79 0.88 -27.10
N LEU A 6 19.86 1.71 -27.53
CA LEU A 6 19.19 1.64 -28.83
C LEU A 6 20.22 1.90 -29.95
N ILE A 7 21.07 2.92 -29.81
CA ILE A 7 22.13 3.26 -30.73
C ILE A 7 23.15 2.11 -30.83
N VAL A 8 23.58 1.58 -29.65
CA VAL A 8 24.48 0.42 -29.62
C VAL A 8 23.87 -0.78 -30.33
N GLY A 9 22.58 -1.09 -30.07
CA GLY A 9 21.85 -2.16 -30.73
C GLY A 9 21.81 -2.00 -32.26
N ILE A 10 21.47 -0.79 -32.73
CA ILE A 10 21.46 -0.47 -34.17
C ILE A 10 22.86 -0.64 -34.78
N VAL A 11 23.92 -0.15 -34.14
CA VAL A 11 25.30 -0.28 -34.60
C VAL A 11 25.69 -1.77 -34.69
N VAL A 12 25.36 -2.57 -33.68
CA VAL A 12 25.63 -4.01 -33.70
C VAL A 12 24.91 -4.69 -34.86
N ILE A 13 23.63 -4.38 -35.09
CA ILE A 13 22.86 -4.93 -36.22
C ILE A 13 23.52 -4.56 -37.57
N VAL A 14 23.88 -3.29 -37.74
CA VAL A 14 24.53 -2.83 -39.00
C VAL A 14 25.88 -3.54 -39.21
N VAL A 15 26.69 -3.70 -38.16
CA VAL A 15 27.98 -4.42 -38.23
C VAL A 15 27.76 -5.88 -38.59
N VAL A 16 26.78 -6.56 -37.99
CA VAL A 16 26.46 -7.96 -38.30
C VAL A 16 25.99 -8.12 -39.73
N ILE A 17 25.09 -7.27 -40.22
CA ILE A 17 24.64 -7.27 -41.62
C ILE A 17 25.84 -7.09 -42.56
N PHE A 18 26.76 -6.19 -42.24
CA PHE A 18 27.95 -5.94 -43.06
C PHE A 18 28.90 -7.15 -43.09
N ILE A 19 29.09 -7.82 -41.95
CA ILE A 19 29.86 -9.04 -41.84
C ILE A 19 29.22 -10.17 -42.65
N ASP A 20 27.89 -10.34 -42.57
CA ASP A 20 27.11 -11.33 -43.30
C ASP A 20 27.25 -11.14 -44.81
N LEU A 21 27.18 -9.89 -45.30
CA LEU A 21 27.33 -9.57 -46.71
C LEU A 21 28.74 -9.94 -47.27
N ILE A 22 29.78 -9.75 -46.44
CA ILE A 22 31.16 -10.14 -46.79
C ILE A 22 31.31 -11.67 -46.73
N ALA A 23 30.80 -12.31 -45.69
CA ALA A 23 30.95 -13.74 -45.47
C ALA A 23 30.12 -14.59 -46.42
N ALA A 24 29.00 -14.09 -46.95
CA ALA A 24 28.14 -14.77 -47.92
C ALA A 24 28.84 -15.14 -49.24
N ARG A 25 30.01 -14.55 -49.47
CA ARG A 25 30.86 -14.92 -50.65
C ARG A 25 31.59 -16.26 -50.51
N LYS A 26 31.60 -16.87 -49.31
CA LYS A 26 32.25 -18.17 -49.05
C LYS A 26 31.32 -19.04 -48.20
N LEU A 27 31.24 -20.34 -48.56
CA LEU A 27 30.25 -21.26 -47.98
C LEU A 27 30.35 -21.38 -46.44
N TRP A 28 31.52 -21.67 -45.90
CA TRP A 28 31.75 -21.88 -44.48
C TRP A 28 31.60 -20.60 -43.61
N PRO A 29 32.21 -19.46 -43.98
CA PRO A 29 31.95 -18.20 -43.25
C PRO A 29 30.48 -17.77 -43.30
N GLY A 30 29.79 -17.96 -44.45
CA GLY A 30 28.37 -17.63 -44.59
C GLY A 30 27.45 -18.45 -43.66
N ILE A 31 27.72 -19.74 -43.47
CA ILE A 31 26.98 -20.57 -42.52
C ILE A 31 27.21 -20.09 -41.08
N LEU A 32 28.46 -19.79 -40.71
CA LEU A 32 28.76 -19.34 -39.33
C LEU A 32 28.08 -18.00 -38.99
N THR A 33 28.14 -17.03 -39.91
CA THR A 33 27.51 -15.71 -39.70
C THR A 33 26.00 -15.83 -39.67
N SER A 34 25.37 -16.69 -40.48
CA SER A 34 23.94 -16.96 -40.43
C SER A 34 23.48 -17.51 -39.06
N ILE A 35 24.29 -18.41 -38.47
CA ILE A 35 23.99 -18.92 -37.09
C ILE A 35 24.06 -17.79 -36.06
N ILE A 36 25.07 -16.92 -36.17
CA ILE A 36 25.22 -15.75 -35.27
C ILE A 36 24.03 -14.79 -35.44
N SER A 37 23.59 -14.53 -36.68
CA SER A 37 22.45 -13.65 -36.95
C SER A 37 21.15 -14.22 -36.40
N ILE A 38 20.94 -15.54 -36.54
CA ILE A 38 19.77 -16.21 -35.94
C ILE A 38 19.80 -16.10 -34.40
N ALA A 39 20.97 -16.30 -33.78
CA ALA A 39 21.11 -16.14 -32.33
C ALA A 39 20.82 -14.71 -31.86
N LEU A 40 21.28 -13.70 -32.60
CA LEU A 40 20.99 -12.29 -32.30
C LEU A 40 19.51 -11.95 -32.47
N ILE A 41 18.85 -12.48 -33.51
CA ILE A 41 17.40 -12.34 -33.68
C ILE A 41 16.65 -12.97 -32.50
N ALA A 42 17.06 -14.16 -32.07
CA ALA A 42 16.46 -14.80 -30.90
C ALA A 42 16.63 -13.95 -29.63
N VAL A 43 17.82 -13.37 -29.40
CA VAL A 43 18.04 -12.43 -28.26
C VAL A 43 17.17 -11.19 -28.38
N MET A 44 17.00 -10.63 -29.60
CA MET A 44 16.10 -9.49 -29.80
C MET A 44 14.64 -9.85 -29.52
N ILE A 45 14.17 -11.01 -29.98
CA ILE A 45 12.80 -11.49 -29.69
C ILE A 45 12.59 -11.63 -28.19
N VAL A 46 13.55 -12.25 -27.47
CA VAL A 46 13.48 -12.35 -26.00
C VAL A 46 13.46 -10.96 -25.35
N GLY A 47 14.26 -10.02 -25.88
CA GLY A 47 14.27 -8.63 -25.42
C GLY A 47 12.91 -7.93 -25.60
N VAL A 48 12.27 -8.09 -26.77
CA VAL A 48 10.94 -7.54 -27.06
C VAL A 48 9.86 -8.17 -26.17
N LEU A 49 9.93 -9.50 -25.98
CA LEU A 49 8.99 -10.20 -25.08
C LEU A 49 9.15 -9.75 -23.62
N ALA A 50 10.38 -9.50 -23.17
CA ALA A 50 10.66 -8.96 -21.85
C ALA A 50 10.08 -7.53 -21.71
N ILE A 51 10.25 -6.65 -22.69
CA ILE A 51 9.69 -5.30 -22.70
C ILE A 51 8.16 -5.37 -22.64
N ASN A 52 7.52 -6.17 -23.50
CA ASN A 52 6.06 -6.30 -23.49
C ASN A 52 5.52 -6.85 -22.17
N LYS A 53 6.29 -7.71 -21.48
CA LYS A 53 5.91 -8.20 -20.15
C LYS A 53 5.97 -7.08 -19.11
N VAL A 54 6.96 -6.19 -19.19
CA VAL A 54 7.07 -4.98 -18.35
C VAL A 54 5.85 -4.08 -18.57
N ASP A 55 5.55 -3.75 -19.84
CA ASP A 55 4.42 -2.90 -20.20
C ASP A 55 3.13 -3.47 -19.58
N ASN A 56 2.83 -4.74 -19.80
CA ASN A 56 1.64 -5.39 -19.29
C ASN A 56 1.56 -5.43 -17.73
N THR A 57 2.70 -5.48 -17.04
CA THR A 57 2.74 -5.50 -15.58
C THR A 57 2.53 -4.09 -15.02
N VAL A 58 3.23 -3.11 -15.60
CA VAL A 58 3.07 -1.71 -15.20
C VAL A 58 1.65 -1.25 -15.48
N ASP A 59 1.07 -1.56 -16.66
CA ASP A 59 -0.32 -1.23 -17.00
C ASP A 59 -1.32 -1.80 -15.99
N LYS A 60 -1.10 -3.01 -15.47
CA LYS A 60 -1.97 -3.61 -14.42
C LYS A 60 -1.92 -2.88 -13.08
N VAL A 61 -0.82 -2.21 -12.77
CA VAL A 61 -0.66 -1.46 -11.49
C VAL A 61 -1.05 0.01 -11.64
N THR A 62 -1.13 0.51 -12.90
CA THR A 62 -1.37 1.92 -13.24
C THR A 62 -2.69 2.15 -13.99
N ASP A 63 -3.64 1.25 -13.87
CA ASP A 63 -4.93 1.33 -14.55
C ASP A 63 -5.63 2.68 -14.31
N LYS A 64 -6.33 3.18 -15.33
CA LYS A 64 -7.11 4.42 -15.27
C LYS A 64 -8.29 4.36 -14.29
N GLU A 65 -8.61 3.17 -13.82
CA GLU A 65 -9.63 2.92 -12.80
C GLU A 65 -9.00 2.07 -11.70
N ARG A 66 -8.99 2.61 -10.50
CA ARG A 66 -8.55 1.89 -9.29
C ARG A 66 -9.70 1.06 -8.77
N GLU A 67 -9.47 -0.23 -8.61
CA GLU A 67 -10.38 -1.11 -7.91
C GLU A 67 -10.26 -0.88 -6.40
N GLU A 68 -11.38 -0.61 -5.74
CA GLU A 68 -11.50 -0.60 -4.29
C GLU A 68 -12.55 -1.61 -3.84
N LYS A 69 -12.14 -2.52 -2.97
CA LYS A 69 -12.99 -3.54 -2.37
C LYS A 69 -13.37 -3.16 -0.94
N THR A 70 -14.64 -3.32 -0.62
CA THR A 70 -15.14 -3.25 0.75
C THR A 70 -15.67 -4.62 1.11
N GLU A 71 -14.99 -5.33 2.01
CA GLU A 71 -15.50 -6.61 2.53
C GLU A 71 -16.63 -6.31 3.51
N MET A 72 -17.86 -6.55 3.05
CA MET A 72 -19.07 -6.40 3.86
C MET A 72 -19.42 -7.75 4.48
N VAL A 73 -19.77 -7.74 5.76
CA VAL A 73 -20.13 -8.94 6.50
C VAL A 73 -21.48 -8.82 7.17
N ILE A 74 -22.12 -9.97 7.40
CA ILE A 74 -23.27 -10.09 8.29
C ILE A 74 -22.78 -10.81 9.54
N ALA A 75 -22.86 -10.11 10.67
CA ALA A 75 -22.47 -10.64 11.97
C ALA A 75 -23.68 -10.81 12.90
N VAL A 76 -23.63 -11.87 13.69
CA VAL A 76 -24.61 -12.18 14.75
C VAL A 76 -23.86 -12.45 16.05
N LEU A 77 -24.56 -12.47 17.21
CA LEU A 77 -23.92 -12.92 18.45
C LEU A 77 -23.44 -14.38 18.31
N LYS A 78 -22.33 -14.69 18.96
CA LYS A 78 -21.67 -15.98 18.87
C LYS A 78 -22.53 -17.17 19.26
N ASP A 79 -23.44 -16.95 20.23
CA ASP A 79 -24.39 -17.93 20.74
C ASP A 79 -25.72 -17.95 19.96
N SER A 80 -25.88 -17.11 18.94
CA SER A 80 -27.05 -17.10 18.06
C SER A 80 -27.23 -18.45 17.34
N GLN A 81 -28.49 -18.86 17.14
CA GLN A 81 -28.84 -20.04 16.35
C GLN A 81 -28.85 -19.76 14.83
N THR A 82 -28.70 -18.49 14.43
CA THR A 82 -28.61 -18.05 13.04
C THR A 82 -27.26 -18.49 12.45
N GLU A 83 -27.27 -19.30 11.41
CA GLU A 83 -26.05 -19.85 10.76
C GLU A 83 -25.89 -19.39 9.31
N ASP A 84 -26.99 -18.96 8.69
CA ASP A 84 -27.01 -18.61 7.27
C ASP A 84 -27.86 -17.37 7.01
N ILE A 85 -27.66 -16.72 5.88
CA ILE A 85 -28.40 -15.53 5.43
C ILE A 85 -29.90 -15.80 5.27
N SER A 86 -30.29 -17.03 4.95
CA SER A 86 -31.71 -17.45 4.84
C SER A 86 -32.47 -17.47 6.17
N ASP A 87 -31.74 -17.56 7.30
CA ASP A 87 -32.33 -17.54 8.65
C ASP A 87 -32.79 -16.14 9.08
N LEU A 88 -32.50 -15.12 8.27
CA LEU A 88 -32.75 -13.70 8.62
C LEU A 88 -34.19 -13.21 8.33
N SER A 89 -35.09 -14.05 7.81
CA SER A 89 -36.39 -13.66 7.26
C SER A 89 -37.29 -12.87 8.21
N GLU A 90 -37.28 -13.17 9.52
CA GLU A 90 -38.14 -12.50 10.51
C GLU A 90 -37.33 -11.68 11.53
N LEU A 91 -36.01 -11.59 11.34
CA LEU A 91 -35.12 -10.94 12.27
C LEU A 91 -34.96 -9.46 11.95
N LEU A 92 -34.79 -8.64 12.99
CA LEU A 92 -34.42 -7.22 12.81
C LEU A 92 -32.91 -7.11 12.63
N ILE A 93 -32.51 -6.53 11.51
CA ILE A 93 -31.12 -6.40 11.07
C ILE A 93 -30.68 -4.94 11.15
N GLY A 94 -29.57 -4.68 11.85
CA GLY A 94 -28.98 -3.34 11.94
C GLY A 94 -28.05 -3.04 10.76
N TYR A 95 -28.00 -1.79 10.37
CA TYR A 95 -27.00 -1.23 9.47
C TYR A 95 -26.69 0.22 9.83
N VAL A 96 -25.53 0.74 9.42
CA VAL A 96 -25.17 2.15 9.64
C VAL A 96 -25.44 2.94 8.35
N ASN A 97 -25.99 4.14 8.52
CA ASN A 97 -26.22 5.09 7.43
C ASN A 97 -25.01 6.03 7.29
N ASP A 98 -23.89 5.49 6.84
CA ASP A 98 -22.62 6.18 6.71
C ASP A 98 -22.11 6.16 5.24
N ASP A 99 -20.80 6.39 5.06
CA ASP A 99 -20.14 6.36 3.74
C ASP A 99 -20.20 4.99 3.05
N ASP A 100 -20.46 3.90 3.78
CA ASP A 100 -20.60 2.54 3.26
C ASP A 100 -22.07 2.15 2.95
N ILE A 101 -23.01 3.09 3.04
CA ILE A 101 -24.46 2.82 2.85
C ILE A 101 -24.78 2.11 1.54
N ASP A 102 -24.09 2.46 0.44
CA ASP A 102 -24.36 1.82 -0.85
C ASP A 102 -23.85 0.37 -0.88
N SER A 103 -22.77 0.06 -0.18
CA SER A 103 -22.30 -1.31 0.04
C SER A 103 -23.25 -2.09 0.94
N SER A 104 -23.74 -1.47 2.02
CA SER A 104 -24.75 -2.05 2.90
C SER A 104 -26.04 -2.38 2.16
N LYS A 105 -26.54 -1.51 1.27
CA LYS A 105 -27.73 -1.76 0.45
C LYS A 105 -27.56 -2.93 -0.51
N LYS A 106 -26.35 -3.15 -1.06
CA LYS A 106 -26.08 -4.34 -1.89
C LYS A 106 -26.24 -5.62 -1.07
N ILE A 107 -25.67 -5.68 0.14
CA ILE A 107 -25.83 -6.81 1.04
C ILE A 107 -27.29 -7.00 1.47
N MET A 108 -28.01 -5.92 1.79
CA MET A 108 -29.42 -5.96 2.12
C MET A 108 -30.24 -6.57 0.96
N SER A 109 -29.93 -6.22 -0.28
CA SER A 109 -30.57 -6.84 -1.46
C SER A 109 -30.27 -8.35 -1.58
N GLU A 110 -29.07 -8.80 -1.19
CA GLU A 110 -28.73 -10.22 -1.18
C GLU A 110 -29.50 -10.97 -0.06
N ILE A 111 -29.67 -10.33 1.11
CA ILE A 111 -30.54 -10.85 2.20
C ILE A 111 -31.96 -11.00 1.66
N ASP A 112 -32.55 -9.94 1.08
CA ASP A 112 -33.92 -9.92 0.57
C ASP A 112 -34.15 -11.04 -0.47
N ASN A 113 -33.18 -11.25 -1.35
CA ASN A 113 -33.23 -12.34 -2.35
C ASN A 113 -33.18 -13.72 -1.68
N SER A 114 -32.37 -13.88 -0.64
CA SER A 114 -32.21 -15.17 0.07
C SER A 114 -33.45 -15.56 0.88
N VAL A 115 -34.10 -14.57 1.53
CA VAL A 115 -35.32 -14.81 2.32
C VAL A 115 -36.61 -14.80 1.49
N GLY A 116 -36.52 -14.51 0.19
CA GLY A 116 -37.65 -14.51 -0.74
C GLY A 116 -38.63 -13.34 -0.53
N GLY A 117 -38.17 -12.23 0.03
CA GLY A 117 -38.96 -11.03 0.31
C GLY A 117 -38.11 -9.95 0.97
N SER A 118 -38.72 -8.86 1.43
CA SER A 118 -38.03 -7.79 2.16
C SER A 118 -37.83 -8.20 3.62
N ALA A 119 -36.57 -8.21 4.08
CA ALA A 119 -36.24 -8.38 5.50
C ALA A 119 -36.52 -7.08 6.31
N ASN A 120 -36.39 -7.16 7.63
CA ASN A 120 -36.62 -6.02 8.53
C ASN A 120 -35.29 -5.33 8.85
N TYR A 121 -35.18 -4.04 8.54
CA TYR A 121 -33.95 -3.28 8.75
C TYR A 121 -34.14 -2.12 9.71
N ASN A 122 -33.10 -1.82 10.50
CA ASN A 122 -33.03 -0.65 11.38
C ASN A 122 -31.71 0.10 11.13
N ALA A 123 -31.82 1.38 10.81
CA ALA A 123 -30.67 2.26 10.60
C ALA A 123 -30.12 2.80 11.92
N PHE A 124 -28.81 2.88 12.03
CA PHE A 124 -28.07 3.45 13.15
C PHE A 124 -27.18 4.59 12.66
N ASP A 125 -26.87 5.53 13.56
CA ASP A 125 -26.01 6.68 13.26
C ASP A 125 -24.50 6.32 13.25
N ASP A 126 -24.14 5.28 14.01
CA ASP A 126 -22.75 4.80 14.14
C ASP A 126 -22.68 3.31 14.51
N ASN A 127 -21.48 2.72 14.32
CA ASN A 127 -21.24 1.32 14.61
C ASN A 127 -21.43 0.95 16.08
N PHE A 128 -21.09 1.84 17.03
CA PHE A 128 -21.21 1.54 18.46
C PHE A 128 -22.66 1.46 18.91
N ALA A 129 -23.54 2.35 18.40
CA ALA A 129 -24.98 2.26 18.64
C ALA A 129 -25.57 0.96 18.09
N MET A 130 -25.10 0.50 16.94
CA MET A 130 -25.51 -0.76 16.33
C MET A 130 -25.02 -1.96 17.14
N VAL A 131 -23.77 -1.95 17.63
CA VAL A 131 -23.21 -3.00 18.50
C VAL A 131 -23.98 -3.07 19.84
N ASP A 132 -24.28 -1.94 20.46
CA ASP A 132 -25.10 -1.92 21.67
C ASP A 132 -26.49 -2.55 21.45
N ALA A 133 -27.11 -2.26 20.32
CA ALA A 133 -28.39 -2.86 19.94
C ALA A 133 -28.28 -4.37 19.70
N LEU A 134 -27.16 -4.86 19.19
CA LEU A 134 -26.89 -6.30 19.04
C LEU A 134 -26.69 -6.97 20.41
N TYR A 135 -25.88 -6.36 21.29
CA TYR A 135 -25.64 -6.88 22.65
C TYR A 135 -26.91 -6.92 23.49
N ASN A 136 -27.75 -5.90 23.39
CA ASN A 136 -29.06 -5.83 24.04
C ASN A 136 -30.13 -6.67 23.32
N GLN A 137 -29.77 -7.37 22.23
CA GLN A 137 -30.65 -8.19 21.42
C GLN A 137 -31.87 -7.45 20.82
N THR A 138 -31.81 -6.11 20.73
CA THR A 138 -32.78 -5.30 20.01
C THR A 138 -32.77 -5.60 18.53
N ILE A 139 -31.57 -5.80 17.96
CA ILE A 139 -31.35 -6.40 16.64
C ILE A 139 -30.76 -7.79 16.82
N LYS A 140 -30.87 -8.64 15.82
CA LYS A 140 -30.37 -10.04 15.85
C LYS A 140 -29.19 -10.25 14.93
N ALA A 141 -29.01 -9.39 13.93
CA ALA A 141 -27.90 -9.38 13.01
C ALA A 141 -27.50 -7.95 12.68
N MET A 142 -26.29 -7.75 12.22
CA MET A 142 -25.78 -6.47 11.76
C MET A 142 -25.03 -6.63 10.44
N VAL A 143 -25.27 -5.68 9.52
CA VAL A 143 -24.49 -5.51 8.29
C VAL A 143 -23.42 -4.45 8.54
N LEU A 144 -22.16 -4.80 8.37
CA LEU A 144 -21.05 -3.86 8.58
C LEU A 144 -19.89 -4.14 7.64
N ASN A 145 -19.07 -3.09 7.42
CA ASN A 145 -17.77 -3.25 6.82
C ASN A 145 -16.84 -3.97 7.81
N LYS A 146 -16.25 -5.08 7.39
CA LYS A 146 -15.36 -5.91 8.22
C LYS A 146 -14.20 -5.13 8.83
N ALA A 147 -13.67 -4.14 8.10
CA ALA A 147 -12.60 -3.28 8.60
C ALA A 147 -13.00 -2.49 9.86
N ASN A 148 -14.29 -2.26 10.10
CA ASN A 148 -14.79 -1.60 11.30
C ASN A 148 -14.73 -2.48 12.56
N ILE A 149 -14.59 -3.81 12.43
CA ILE A 149 -14.46 -4.71 13.60
C ILE A 149 -13.28 -4.26 14.47
N SER A 150 -12.12 -4.06 13.87
CA SER A 150 -10.93 -3.62 14.60
C SER A 150 -11.02 -2.18 15.14
N VAL A 151 -11.82 -1.31 14.52
CA VAL A 151 -12.11 0.04 15.05
C VAL A 151 -13.00 -0.05 16.28
N ILE A 152 -14.00 -0.92 16.24
CA ILE A 152 -14.88 -1.15 17.39
C ILE A 152 -14.08 -1.67 18.59
N GLU A 153 -13.15 -2.63 18.38
CA GLU A 153 -12.30 -3.18 19.43
C GLU A 153 -11.30 -2.17 20.04
N GLU A 154 -11.00 -1.08 19.35
CA GLU A 154 -10.22 0.02 19.94
C GLU A 154 -11.03 0.87 20.95
N GLY A 155 -12.35 0.70 20.99
CA GLY A 155 -13.24 1.42 21.87
C GLY A 155 -13.26 0.87 23.30
N GLU A 156 -13.19 1.76 24.29
CA GLU A 156 -13.30 1.39 25.71
C GLU A 156 -14.63 0.65 25.96
N GLY A 157 -14.54 -0.61 26.41
CA GLY A 157 -15.68 -1.51 26.69
C GLY A 157 -16.08 -2.41 25.50
N TYR A 158 -15.38 -2.36 24.39
CA TYR A 158 -15.64 -3.19 23.19
C TYR A 158 -14.44 -4.04 22.77
N GLU A 159 -13.39 -4.15 23.58
CA GLU A 159 -12.09 -4.77 23.26
C GLU A 159 -12.19 -6.26 22.89
N ASP A 160 -13.30 -6.89 23.18
CA ASP A 160 -13.57 -8.31 22.90
C ASP A 160 -14.69 -8.52 21.86
N PHE A 161 -15.04 -7.50 21.08
CA PHE A 161 -16.16 -7.50 20.15
C PHE A 161 -16.09 -8.66 19.15
N GLU A 162 -14.96 -8.88 18.47
CA GLU A 162 -14.78 -9.97 17.50
C GLU A 162 -15.02 -11.34 18.15
N SER A 163 -14.59 -11.51 19.40
CA SER A 163 -14.78 -12.78 20.13
C SER A 163 -16.24 -13.09 20.49
N LYS A 164 -17.10 -12.07 20.55
CA LYS A 164 -18.52 -12.14 20.91
C LYS A 164 -19.45 -12.34 19.72
N ILE A 165 -18.95 -12.19 18.51
CA ILE A 165 -19.73 -12.35 17.28
C ILE A 165 -19.28 -13.55 16.48
N LYS A 166 -20.12 -13.97 15.52
CA LYS A 166 -19.72 -14.82 14.39
C LYS A 166 -20.23 -14.19 13.10
N ILE A 167 -19.40 -14.31 12.07
CA ILE A 167 -19.74 -13.89 10.71
C ILE A 167 -20.46 -15.06 10.04
N ILE A 168 -21.69 -14.83 9.57
CA ILE A 168 -22.52 -15.83 8.88
C ILE A 168 -22.54 -15.62 7.35
N TYR A 169 -22.07 -14.44 6.89
CA TYR A 169 -21.97 -14.11 5.47
C TYR A 169 -20.88 -13.07 5.24
N SER A 170 -20.16 -13.17 4.12
CA SER A 170 -19.20 -12.17 3.66
C SER A 170 -19.26 -12.04 2.15
N ASN A 171 -19.21 -10.81 1.65
CA ASN A 171 -19.08 -10.52 0.22
C ASN A 171 -18.25 -9.25 -0.02
N ASP A 172 -17.39 -9.30 -1.05
CA ASP A 172 -16.59 -8.17 -1.49
C ASP A 172 -17.40 -7.27 -2.42
N ILE A 173 -17.66 -6.05 -2.00
CA ILE A 173 -18.30 -5.03 -2.82
C ILE A 173 -17.21 -4.24 -3.54
N VAL A 174 -17.15 -4.46 -4.85
CA VAL A 174 -16.16 -3.80 -5.72
C VAL A 174 -16.70 -2.47 -6.22
N ASN A 175 -15.89 -1.42 -6.08
CA ASN A 175 -16.10 -0.11 -6.64
C ASN A 175 -14.90 0.27 -7.52
N TYR A 176 -15.16 0.88 -8.67
CA TYR A 176 -14.11 1.39 -9.56
C TYR A 176 -14.02 2.90 -9.40
N ILE A 177 -12.86 3.37 -8.94
CA ILE A 177 -12.58 4.79 -8.75
C ILE A 177 -11.71 5.26 -9.91
N LYS A 178 -12.18 6.26 -10.62
CA LYS A 178 -11.44 6.85 -11.73
C LYS A 178 -10.18 7.54 -11.20
N VAL A 179 -9.02 7.05 -11.60
CA VAL A 179 -7.74 7.69 -11.29
C VAL A 179 -7.57 8.92 -12.17
N VAL A 180 -7.30 10.06 -11.55
CA VAL A 180 -7.01 11.30 -12.29
C VAL A 180 -5.58 11.20 -12.79
N ASP A 181 -5.39 11.25 -14.11
CA ASP A 181 -4.06 11.32 -14.71
C ASP A 181 -3.39 12.65 -14.34
N LYS A 182 -2.35 12.56 -13.53
CA LYS A 182 -1.57 13.71 -13.03
C LYS A 182 -0.27 13.92 -13.82
N SER A 183 0.02 13.11 -14.84
CA SER A 183 1.29 13.13 -15.59
C SER A 183 1.61 14.48 -16.22
N GLN A 184 0.57 15.23 -16.63
CA GLN A 184 0.71 16.58 -17.20
C GLN A 184 0.99 17.66 -16.14
N GLU A 185 0.67 17.41 -14.87
CA GLU A 185 0.78 18.38 -13.76
C GLU A 185 2.03 18.16 -12.92
N ASN A 186 2.59 16.95 -12.93
CA ASN A 186 3.68 16.56 -12.05
C ASN A 186 5.05 16.74 -12.73
N ASN A 187 5.97 17.28 -11.98
CA ASN A 187 7.38 17.38 -12.37
C ASN A 187 8.15 16.21 -11.76
N LEU A 188 8.68 15.31 -12.60
CA LEU A 188 9.51 14.19 -12.15
C LEU A 188 10.89 14.59 -11.62
N ASP A 189 11.26 15.86 -11.69
CA ASP A 189 12.48 16.34 -11.05
C ASP A 189 12.32 16.34 -9.53
N LYS A 190 11.17 16.85 -9.04
CA LYS A 190 10.83 16.92 -7.61
C LYS A 190 9.36 16.60 -7.40
N PHE A 191 9.09 15.65 -6.50
CA PHE A 191 7.72 15.20 -6.22
C PHE A 191 7.61 14.54 -4.84
N VAL A 192 6.38 14.42 -4.36
CA VAL A 192 6.04 13.77 -3.09
C VAL A 192 5.26 12.51 -3.35
N VAL A 193 5.69 11.40 -2.75
CA VAL A 193 5.00 10.10 -2.79
C VAL A 193 4.51 9.75 -1.39
N TYR A 194 3.23 9.46 -1.26
CA TYR A 194 2.68 8.85 -0.05
C TYR A 194 2.85 7.34 -0.09
N ILE A 195 3.59 6.78 0.86
CA ILE A 195 3.76 5.35 1.05
C ILE A 195 2.79 4.91 2.15
N SER A 196 1.81 4.09 1.77
CA SER A 196 0.77 3.55 2.65
C SER A 196 0.95 2.04 2.83
N GLY A 197 1.13 1.60 4.07
CA GLY A 197 1.07 0.18 4.42
C GLY A 197 -0.25 -0.14 5.12
N ILE A 198 -1.06 -1.02 4.51
CA ILE A 198 -2.35 -1.42 5.09
C ILE A 198 -2.25 -2.73 5.86
N ASP A 199 -3.04 -2.82 6.95
CA ASP A 199 -3.03 -3.94 7.89
C ASP A 199 -3.89 -5.12 7.40
N THR A 200 -3.55 -5.65 6.21
CA THR A 200 -4.26 -6.80 5.61
C THR A 200 -3.31 -7.75 4.88
N PHE A 201 -3.78 -8.99 4.70
CA PHE A 201 -3.19 -9.97 3.78
C PHE A 201 -4.12 -10.14 2.55
N GLY A 202 -3.58 -10.70 1.47
CA GLY A 202 -4.33 -11.04 0.26
C GLY A 202 -4.40 -9.88 -0.74
N ASP A 203 -5.60 -9.42 -1.07
CA ASP A 203 -5.81 -8.42 -2.11
C ASP A 203 -5.52 -6.98 -1.59
N VAL A 204 -4.64 -6.26 -2.27
CA VAL A 204 -4.27 -4.88 -1.91
C VAL A 204 -5.40 -3.87 -2.15
N SER A 205 -6.41 -4.21 -2.95
CA SER A 205 -7.55 -3.34 -3.25
C SER A 205 -8.54 -3.21 -2.08
N VAL A 206 -8.47 -4.10 -1.09
CA VAL A 206 -9.36 -4.06 0.09
C VAL A 206 -9.10 -2.81 0.92
N ARG A 207 -10.16 -2.02 1.19
CA ARG A 207 -10.08 -0.87 2.09
C ARG A 207 -9.80 -1.33 3.52
N SER A 208 -8.79 -0.72 4.13
CA SER A 208 -8.36 -1.03 5.49
C SER A 208 -7.66 0.16 6.11
N ARG A 209 -7.34 0.03 7.40
CA ARG A 209 -6.49 0.98 8.13
C ARG A 209 -5.13 1.12 7.46
N SER A 210 -4.58 2.35 7.45
CA SER A 210 -3.22 2.62 7.01
C SER A 210 -2.30 2.71 8.23
N ASP A 211 -1.58 1.64 8.50
CA ASP A 211 -0.68 1.52 9.66
C ASP A 211 0.72 2.10 9.41
N VAL A 212 1.09 2.26 8.15
CA VAL A 212 2.31 2.94 7.71
C VAL A 212 1.94 4.17 6.91
N ASN A 213 2.41 5.34 7.35
CA ASN A 213 2.11 6.63 6.74
C ASN A 213 3.41 7.42 6.58
N ILE A 214 4.08 7.25 5.43
CA ILE A 214 5.36 7.89 5.13
C ILE A 214 5.21 8.77 3.90
N LEU A 215 5.66 10.02 3.98
CA LEU A 215 5.88 10.86 2.80
C LEU A 215 7.35 10.72 2.37
N ALA A 216 7.56 10.34 1.12
CA ALA A 216 8.86 10.36 0.47
C ALA A 216 8.92 11.60 -0.43
N VAL A 217 9.74 12.58 -0.08
CA VAL A 217 9.99 13.79 -0.86
C VAL A 217 11.24 13.55 -1.68
N VAL A 218 11.09 13.51 -3.00
CA VAL A 218 12.12 13.04 -3.93
C VAL A 218 12.64 14.19 -4.77
N ASP A 219 13.97 14.35 -4.80
CA ASP A 219 14.69 15.13 -5.81
C ASP A 219 15.54 14.17 -6.66
N THR A 220 15.13 13.98 -7.91
CA THR A 220 15.82 13.06 -8.82
C THR A 220 17.12 13.62 -9.39
N LYS A 221 17.31 14.96 -9.35
CA LYS A 221 18.53 15.63 -9.84
C LYS A 221 19.66 15.57 -8.84
N THR A 222 19.37 15.90 -7.59
CA THR A 222 20.35 15.82 -6.50
C THR A 222 20.51 14.42 -5.93
N LYS A 223 19.63 13.48 -6.33
CA LYS A 223 19.57 12.12 -5.77
C LYS A 223 19.35 12.13 -4.26
N HIS A 224 18.43 12.94 -3.81
CA HIS A 224 18.07 13.06 -2.41
C HIS A 224 16.62 12.65 -2.19
N ILE A 225 16.37 11.90 -1.13
CA ILE A 225 15.03 11.52 -0.66
C ILE A 225 14.94 11.85 0.82
N GLN A 226 13.96 12.68 1.18
CA GLN A 226 13.60 12.93 2.57
C GLN A 226 12.35 12.09 2.90
N LEU A 227 12.46 11.18 3.85
CA LEU A 227 11.34 10.41 4.37
C LEU A 227 10.78 11.09 5.62
N ILE A 228 9.45 11.28 5.68
CA ILE A 228 8.74 11.79 6.85
C ILE A 228 7.75 10.73 7.30
N ASN A 229 7.97 10.12 8.46
CA ASN A 229 7.06 9.16 9.05
C ASN A 229 6.08 9.83 10.00
N THR A 230 4.79 9.56 9.81
CA THR A 230 3.69 10.06 10.65
C THR A 230 3.07 8.90 11.41
N PRO A 231 3.07 8.92 12.76
CA PRO A 231 2.47 7.87 13.56
C PRO A 231 1.01 7.60 13.19
N ARG A 232 0.62 6.34 13.16
CA ARG A 232 -0.74 5.93 12.75
C ARG A 232 -1.85 6.51 13.63
N ASP A 233 -1.54 6.75 14.92
CA ASP A 233 -2.49 7.25 15.91
C ASP A 233 -2.56 8.80 15.96
N TYR A 234 -1.89 9.51 15.02
CA TYR A 234 -1.93 10.97 14.93
C TYR A 234 -3.36 11.48 14.82
N TYR A 235 -3.73 12.43 15.70
CA TYR A 235 -5.08 12.95 15.83
C TYR A 235 -5.27 14.15 14.88
N VAL A 236 -5.75 13.85 13.67
CA VAL A 236 -5.84 14.77 12.54
C VAL A 236 -7.25 14.79 11.94
N THR A 237 -7.56 15.82 11.17
CA THR A 237 -8.76 15.82 10.31
C THR A 237 -8.44 15.15 8.97
N HIS A 238 -9.44 14.58 8.33
CA HIS A 238 -9.35 14.09 6.96
C HIS A 238 -10.58 14.55 6.14
N PRO A 239 -10.57 14.50 4.80
CA PRO A 239 -11.63 15.07 3.97
C PRO A 239 -13.05 14.63 4.32
N LYS A 240 -13.25 13.36 4.69
CA LYS A 240 -14.56 12.80 5.06
C LYS A 240 -15.00 13.14 6.49
N SER A 241 -14.10 13.58 7.35
CA SER A 241 -14.39 13.78 8.79
C SER A 241 -15.19 15.05 9.14
N ASN A 242 -15.56 15.86 8.15
CA ASN A 242 -16.31 17.12 8.35
C ASN A 242 -15.69 18.05 9.42
N GLY A 243 -14.36 18.06 9.51
CA GLY A 243 -13.62 18.86 10.49
C GLY A 243 -13.48 18.24 11.88
N VAL A 244 -14.09 17.08 12.14
CA VAL A 244 -13.85 16.30 13.36
C VAL A 244 -12.54 15.54 13.23
N LYS A 245 -11.70 15.55 14.25
CA LYS A 245 -10.44 14.81 14.22
C LYS A 245 -10.65 13.30 14.41
N ASP A 246 -9.79 12.52 13.78
CA ASP A 246 -9.71 11.06 13.89
C ASP A 246 -8.26 10.59 13.98
N LYS A 247 -8.04 9.30 14.20
CA LYS A 247 -6.71 8.71 13.99
C LYS A 247 -6.36 8.71 12.50
N LEU A 248 -5.12 9.01 12.17
CA LEU A 248 -4.65 8.96 10.79
C LEU A 248 -4.87 7.58 10.14
N THR A 249 -4.67 6.50 10.91
CA THR A 249 -4.89 5.12 10.41
C THR A 249 -6.33 4.90 9.95
N HIS A 250 -7.32 5.51 10.62
CA HIS A 250 -8.73 5.39 10.26
C HIS A 250 -9.09 6.10 8.94
N ALA A 251 -8.33 7.12 8.53
CA ALA A 251 -8.53 7.76 7.24
C ALA A 251 -8.46 6.75 6.07
N GLY A 252 -7.64 5.69 6.20
CA GLY A 252 -7.54 4.61 5.22
C GLY A 252 -8.82 3.79 5.01
N LEU A 253 -9.72 3.73 5.99
CA LEU A 253 -11.03 3.08 5.88
C LEU A 253 -11.94 3.75 4.85
N TYR A 254 -11.71 5.04 4.61
CA TYR A 254 -12.45 5.87 3.65
C TYR A 254 -11.72 6.01 2.30
N GLY A 255 -10.67 5.19 2.08
CA GLY A 255 -9.85 5.18 0.86
C GLY A 255 -8.55 5.98 0.99
N VAL A 256 -7.60 5.68 0.10
CA VAL A 256 -6.25 6.27 0.13
C VAL A 256 -6.27 7.80 0.00
N ASP A 257 -7.23 8.36 -0.76
CA ASP A 257 -7.37 9.80 -0.97
C ASP A 257 -7.66 10.55 0.34
N ASN A 258 -8.33 9.91 1.31
CA ASN A 258 -8.54 10.49 2.64
C ASN A 258 -7.26 10.55 3.47
N SER A 259 -6.44 9.51 3.42
CA SER A 259 -5.11 9.52 4.07
C SER A 259 -4.21 10.58 3.45
N ILE A 260 -4.22 10.71 2.11
CA ILE A 260 -3.50 11.77 1.39
C ILE A 260 -3.97 13.14 1.85
N GLY A 261 -5.27 13.42 1.82
CA GLY A 261 -5.81 14.72 2.22
C GLY A 261 -5.53 15.09 3.68
N ALA A 262 -5.48 14.09 4.59
CA ALA A 262 -5.07 14.31 5.97
C ALA A 262 -3.60 14.76 6.07
N LEU A 263 -2.68 14.12 5.33
CA LEU A 263 -1.26 14.46 5.31
C LEU A 263 -0.99 15.79 4.59
N GLU A 264 -1.69 16.06 3.48
CA GLU A 264 -1.61 17.34 2.77
C GLU A 264 -2.02 18.51 3.69
N SER A 265 -3.12 18.33 4.44
CA SER A 265 -3.58 19.33 5.41
C SER A 265 -2.60 19.50 6.58
N LEU A 266 -2.01 18.41 7.08
CA LEU A 266 -1.07 18.43 8.20
C LEU A 266 0.23 19.14 7.84
N TYR A 267 0.80 18.85 6.66
CA TYR A 267 2.11 19.31 6.25
C TYR A 267 2.07 20.53 5.28
N ASP A 268 0.89 20.95 4.84
CA ASP A 268 0.73 22.02 3.84
C ASP A 268 1.54 21.74 2.57
N VAL A 269 1.39 20.52 2.03
CA VAL A 269 2.12 20.03 0.86
C VAL A 269 1.18 19.29 -0.06
N LYS A 270 1.41 19.36 -1.38
CA LYS A 270 0.70 18.51 -2.36
C LYS A 270 1.40 17.16 -2.47
N VAL A 271 0.63 16.08 -2.35
CA VAL A 271 1.07 14.71 -2.64
C VAL A 271 0.85 14.43 -4.12
N ASN A 272 1.93 14.14 -4.85
CA ASN A 272 1.88 13.92 -6.29
C ASN A 272 1.41 12.51 -6.63
N TYR A 273 1.95 11.52 -5.91
CA TYR A 273 1.69 10.10 -6.14
C TYR A 273 1.51 9.36 -4.82
N TYR A 274 0.93 8.17 -4.90
CA TYR A 274 0.96 7.23 -3.78
C TYR A 274 1.46 5.85 -4.22
N VAL A 275 1.96 5.10 -3.24
CA VAL A 275 2.21 3.66 -3.33
C VAL A 275 1.56 3.03 -2.10
N ARG A 276 0.59 2.16 -2.33
CA ARG A 276 -0.13 1.42 -1.29
C ARG A 276 0.17 -0.05 -1.41
N MET A 277 0.52 -0.69 -0.30
CA MET A 277 0.79 -2.12 -0.23
C MET A 277 0.24 -2.73 1.06
N ASN A 278 -0.05 -4.01 1.01
CA ASN A 278 -0.40 -4.80 2.18
C ASN A 278 0.75 -5.75 2.57
N PHE A 279 0.55 -6.57 3.59
CA PHE A 279 1.59 -7.49 4.07
C PHE A 279 2.02 -8.49 3.00
N SER A 280 1.07 -9.09 2.27
CA SER A 280 1.38 -10.04 1.20
C SER A 280 2.17 -9.39 0.06
N GLY A 281 1.79 -8.19 -0.35
CA GLY A 281 2.49 -7.43 -1.38
C GLY A 281 3.89 -7.02 -0.95
N PHE A 282 4.04 -6.59 0.31
CA PHE A 282 5.33 -6.24 0.88
C PHE A 282 6.30 -7.43 0.88
N GLU A 283 5.85 -8.61 1.37
CA GLU A 283 6.67 -9.83 1.35
C GLU A 283 7.07 -10.22 -0.07
N GLN A 284 6.12 -10.23 -1.00
CA GLN A 284 6.36 -10.59 -2.40
C GLN A 284 7.38 -9.68 -3.08
N ILE A 285 7.31 -8.36 -2.86
CA ILE A 285 8.24 -7.39 -3.45
C ILE A 285 9.65 -7.65 -2.94
N ILE A 286 9.83 -7.83 -1.64
CA ILE A 286 11.14 -8.08 -1.03
C ILE A 286 11.73 -9.40 -1.50
N ASP A 287 10.94 -10.48 -1.54
CA ASP A 287 11.38 -11.79 -2.00
C ASP A 287 11.75 -11.78 -3.49
N ALA A 288 10.99 -11.06 -4.32
CA ALA A 288 11.30 -10.87 -5.73
C ALA A 288 12.62 -10.12 -5.97
N MET A 289 13.00 -9.20 -5.06
CA MET A 289 14.30 -8.52 -5.07
C MET A 289 15.46 -9.40 -4.55
N GLY A 290 15.17 -10.61 -4.04
CA GLY A 290 16.13 -11.49 -3.43
C GLY A 290 16.52 -11.10 -2.00
N GLY A 291 15.64 -10.42 -1.29
CA GLY A 291 15.85 -9.89 0.05
C GLY A 291 16.42 -8.48 0.06
N ILE A 292 16.43 -7.88 1.26
CA ILE A 292 16.98 -6.54 1.52
C ILE A 292 17.96 -6.59 2.70
N ASP A 293 18.93 -5.67 2.71
CA ASP A 293 19.88 -5.51 3.80
C ASP A 293 19.45 -4.36 4.69
N VAL A 294 19.08 -4.66 5.94
CA VAL A 294 18.55 -3.70 6.90
C VAL A 294 19.50 -3.56 8.07
N TYR A 295 19.93 -2.33 8.35
CA TYR A 295 20.74 -2.05 9.54
C TYR A 295 19.86 -1.99 10.79
N SER A 296 20.17 -2.83 11.79
CA SER A 296 19.58 -2.77 13.12
C SER A 296 20.53 -2.14 14.12
N ASP A 297 20.07 -1.17 14.90
CA ASP A 297 20.79 -0.61 16.07
C ASP A 297 20.46 -1.35 17.36
N LYS A 298 19.59 -2.38 17.30
CA LYS A 298 19.12 -3.19 18.40
C LYS A 298 19.33 -4.67 18.15
N ASP A 299 19.54 -5.41 19.23
CA ASP A 299 19.53 -6.87 19.27
C ASP A 299 18.17 -7.31 19.82
N PHE A 300 17.40 -8.09 19.03
CA PHE A 300 16.07 -8.55 19.45
C PHE A 300 15.62 -9.77 18.64
N THR A 301 14.60 -10.46 19.16
CA THR A 301 14.02 -11.65 18.51
C THR A 301 12.53 -11.46 18.29
N VAL A 302 12.05 -11.87 17.12
CA VAL A 302 10.61 -12.02 16.81
C VAL A 302 10.34 -13.50 16.58
N GLU A 303 9.82 -14.17 17.60
CA GLU A 303 9.48 -15.59 17.52
C GLU A 303 8.23 -15.83 16.66
N PRO A 304 8.19 -16.90 15.85
CA PRO A 304 9.24 -17.88 15.53
C PRO A 304 10.09 -17.46 14.31
N VAL A 305 10.12 -16.18 13.92
CA VAL A 305 10.61 -15.74 12.60
C VAL A 305 12.13 -15.61 12.58
N LYS A 306 12.71 -14.70 13.41
CA LYS A 306 14.14 -14.41 13.33
C LYS A 306 14.67 -13.71 14.59
N HIS A 307 15.95 -13.96 14.87
CA HIS A 307 16.79 -13.14 15.74
C HIS A 307 17.56 -12.11 14.90
N TYR A 308 17.40 -10.82 15.25
CA TYR A 308 18.05 -9.69 14.57
C TYR A 308 19.21 -9.21 15.44
N THR A 309 20.38 -9.04 14.82
CA THR A 309 21.60 -8.58 15.51
C THR A 309 21.87 -7.12 15.20
N VAL A 310 22.61 -6.44 16.08
CA VAL A 310 23.12 -5.10 15.79
C VAL A 310 24.02 -5.14 14.55
N GLY A 311 23.79 -4.25 13.59
CA GLY A 311 24.48 -4.20 12.30
C GLY A 311 23.57 -4.61 11.12
N GLU A 312 24.18 -4.98 10.01
CA GLU A 312 23.47 -5.39 8.80
C GLU A 312 22.82 -6.77 8.96
N ASN A 313 21.54 -6.85 8.61
CA ASN A 313 20.76 -8.08 8.57
C ASN A 313 20.20 -8.27 7.18
N HIS A 314 20.53 -9.37 6.52
CA HIS A 314 19.87 -9.75 5.26
C HIS A 314 18.52 -10.39 5.58
N LEU A 315 17.44 -9.82 5.03
CA LEU A 315 16.06 -10.17 5.38
C LEU A 315 15.27 -10.59 4.11
N SER A 316 14.60 -11.74 4.23
CA SER A 316 13.51 -12.13 3.33
C SER A 316 12.24 -11.30 3.59
N GLY A 317 11.19 -11.44 2.77
CA GLY A 317 9.94 -10.69 2.91
C GLY A 317 9.31 -10.85 4.29
N ILE A 318 9.14 -12.08 4.76
CA ILE A 318 8.55 -12.35 6.08
C ILE A 318 9.42 -11.84 7.24
N GLU A 319 10.75 -11.92 7.10
CA GLU A 319 11.67 -11.43 8.12
C GLU A 319 11.66 -9.89 8.17
N ALA A 320 11.62 -9.23 7.01
CA ALA A 320 11.51 -7.78 6.93
C ALA A 320 10.15 -7.28 7.45
N LEU A 321 9.05 -8.02 7.19
CA LEU A 321 7.74 -7.71 7.75
C LEU A 321 7.74 -7.82 9.28
N ALA A 322 8.33 -8.91 9.82
CA ALA A 322 8.47 -9.10 11.27
C ALA A 322 9.31 -7.99 11.92
N PHE A 323 10.43 -7.58 11.28
CA PHE A 323 11.27 -6.46 11.72
C PHE A 323 10.48 -5.14 11.75
N ALA A 324 9.71 -4.84 10.69
CA ALA A 324 8.95 -3.60 10.55
C ALA A 324 7.74 -3.51 11.50
N ARG A 325 7.20 -4.65 11.97
CA ARG A 325 6.01 -4.71 12.84
C ARG A 325 6.35 -4.81 14.32
N GLU A 326 7.58 -5.18 14.67
CA GLU A 326 7.96 -5.40 16.06
C GLU A 326 7.86 -4.11 16.90
N ARG A 327 7.20 -4.21 18.02
CA ARG A 327 7.02 -3.13 19.01
C ARG A 327 7.20 -3.59 20.46
N HIS A 328 6.93 -4.87 20.74
CA HIS A 328 6.90 -5.40 22.10
C HIS A 328 8.29 -5.64 22.67
N ALA A 329 9.29 -5.86 21.80
CA ALA A 329 10.68 -5.98 22.19
C ALA A 329 11.31 -4.65 22.65
N PHE A 330 10.60 -3.51 22.47
CA PHE A 330 11.16 -2.18 22.70
C PHE A 330 10.38 -1.38 23.72
N ALA A 331 11.10 -0.68 24.62
CA ALA A 331 10.48 0.23 25.58
C ALA A 331 9.78 1.42 24.89
N ALA A 332 10.27 1.87 23.72
CA ALA A 332 9.67 2.93 22.92
C ALA A 332 8.47 2.47 22.08
N GLY A 333 8.17 1.17 22.05
CA GLY A 333 6.96 0.62 21.42
C GLY A 333 6.75 1.08 19.98
N ASP A 334 5.70 1.86 19.78
CA ASP A 334 5.25 2.34 18.47
C ASP A 334 6.23 3.29 17.76
N ILE A 335 7.00 4.08 18.53
CA ILE A 335 8.04 4.97 17.97
C ILE A 335 9.14 4.13 17.33
N GLN A 336 9.62 3.09 18.03
CA GLN A 336 10.66 2.19 17.48
C GLN A 336 10.13 1.43 16.25
N ARG A 337 8.85 1.04 16.25
CA ARG A 337 8.23 0.44 15.06
C ARG A 337 8.30 1.40 13.86
N GLY A 338 7.96 2.66 14.04
CA GLY A 338 8.09 3.68 13.00
C GLY A 338 9.52 3.82 12.47
N GLU A 339 10.53 3.84 13.36
CA GLU A 339 11.94 3.85 12.97
C GLU A 339 12.34 2.60 12.17
N ASN A 340 11.88 1.41 12.60
CA ASN A 340 12.13 0.16 11.89
C ASN A 340 11.48 0.17 10.49
N GLN A 341 10.27 0.69 10.36
CA GLN A 341 9.61 0.87 9.06
C GLN A 341 10.43 1.77 8.13
N MET A 342 10.97 2.87 8.65
CA MET A 342 11.84 3.78 7.88
C MET A 342 13.12 3.08 7.40
N LYS A 343 13.77 2.27 8.25
CA LYS A 343 14.95 1.47 7.89
C LYS A 343 14.65 0.50 6.76
N VAL A 344 13.50 -0.19 6.84
CA VAL A 344 13.08 -1.13 5.80
C VAL A 344 12.77 -0.41 4.49
N VAL A 345 12.02 0.69 4.51
CA VAL A 345 11.73 1.50 3.31
C VAL A 345 13.03 2.02 2.68
N THR A 346 13.97 2.50 3.50
CA THR A 346 15.31 2.93 3.04
C THR A 346 16.05 1.78 2.35
N ALA A 347 16.06 0.58 2.95
CA ALA A 347 16.70 -0.60 2.37
C ALA A 347 16.03 -1.03 1.05
N MET A 348 14.70 -0.97 0.98
CA MET A 348 13.95 -1.23 -0.27
C MET A 348 14.34 -0.25 -1.38
N ILE A 349 14.38 1.05 -1.10
CA ILE A 349 14.76 2.09 -2.09
C ILE A 349 16.20 1.87 -2.56
N ASN A 350 17.13 1.60 -1.64
CA ASN A 350 18.52 1.30 -1.96
C ASN A 350 18.64 0.05 -2.86
N LYS A 351 17.90 -1.01 -2.55
CA LYS A 351 17.88 -2.24 -3.35
C LYS A 351 17.30 -2.00 -4.74
N LEU A 352 16.18 -1.32 -4.86
CA LEU A 352 15.54 -0.95 -6.13
C LEU A 352 16.46 -0.06 -7.00
N SER A 353 17.27 0.77 -6.37
CA SER A 353 18.24 1.65 -7.06
C SER A 353 19.53 0.92 -7.46
N SER A 354 19.74 -0.33 -7.05
CA SER A 354 20.97 -1.09 -7.25
C SER A 354 21.05 -1.76 -8.62
N LYS A 355 22.29 -2.03 -9.07
CA LYS A 355 22.54 -2.80 -10.31
C LYS A 355 21.97 -4.21 -10.26
N GLU A 356 21.90 -4.81 -9.08
CA GLU A 356 21.42 -6.19 -8.89
C GLU A 356 19.97 -6.35 -9.31
N VAL A 357 19.14 -5.32 -9.11
CA VAL A 357 17.74 -5.29 -9.55
C VAL A 357 17.63 -5.49 -11.05
N LEU A 358 18.59 -4.94 -11.84
CA LEU A 358 18.59 -5.07 -13.30
C LEU A 358 18.76 -6.53 -13.74
N TYR A 359 19.57 -7.33 -13.04
CA TYR A 359 19.77 -8.75 -13.35
C TYR A 359 18.58 -9.61 -12.91
N ASN A 360 17.81 -9.18 -11.91
CA ASN A 360 16.65 -9.87 -11.37
C ASN A 360 15.31 -9.27 -11.82
N TYR A 361 15.33 -8.36 -12.79
CA TYR A 361 14.19 -7.55 -13.21
C TYR A 361 12.93 -8.38 -13.52
N SER A 362 13.07 -9.50 -14.24
CA SER A 362 11.94 -10.38 -14.55
C SER A 362 11.29 -10.97 -13.29
N LYS A 363 12.10 -11.38 -12.30
CA LYS A 363 11.57 -11.92 -11.03
C LYS A 363 10.84 -10.85 -10.23
N ILE A 364 11.38 -9.61 -10.24
CA ILE A 364 10.76 -8.49 -9.55
C ILE A 364 9.42 -8.18 -10.18
N LEU A 365 9.35 -8.10 -11.51
CA LEU A 365 8.10 -7.88 -12.23
C LEU A 365 7.05 -8.95 -11.94
N ASP A 366 7.45 -10.23 -11.90
CA ASP A 366 6.55 -11.32 -11.53
C ASP A 366 6.05 -11.17 -10.07
N GLY A 367 6.93 -10.71 -9.17
CA GLY A 367 6.61 -10.53 -7.75
C GLY A 367 5.77 -9.29 -7.44
N VAL A 368 5.83 -8.23 -8.27
CA VAL A 368 5.09 -6.98 -7.99
C VAL A 368 3.71 -6.93 -8.65
N ALA A 369 3.39 -7.87 -9.55
CA ALA A 369 2.07 -7.90 -10.20
C ALA A 369 0.96 -8.10 -9.15
N GLY A 370 0.16 -7.05 -8.88
CA GLY A 370 -0.88 -7.03 -7.86
C GLY A 370 -0.38 -6.92 -6.41
N ALA A 371 0.93 -6.70 -6.20
CA ALA A 371 1.52 -6.54 -4.86
C ALA A 371 1.33 -5.13 -4.29
N PHE A 372 1.06 -4.13 -5.12
CA PHE A 372 0.82 -2.75 -4.72
C PHE A 372 -0.14 -2.03 -5.67
N GLN A 373 -0.66 -0.90 -5.21
CA GLN A 373 -1.44 0.06 -6.01
C GLN A 373 -0.72 1.41 -6.05
N THR A 374 -0.80 2.10 -7.19
CA THR A 374 -0.26 3.45 -7.38
C THR A 374 -1.10 4.24 -8.38
N ASP A 375 -1.04 5.57 -8.30
CA ASP A 375 -1.58 6.50 -9.30
C ASP A 375 -0.47 7.09 -10.20
N MET A 376 0.77 6.59 -10.07
CA MET A 376 1.85 6.98 -10.97
C MET A 376 1.65 6.33 -12.34
N SER A 377 1.70 7.13 -13.40
CA SER A 377 1.51 6.61 -14.75
C SER A 377 2.64 5.67 -15.20
N SER A 378 2.33 4.78 -16.16
CA SER A 378 3.34 3.91 -16.77
C SER A 378 4.50 4.73 -17.34
N GLU A 379 4.21 5.86 -17.99
CA GLU A 379 5.21 6.76 -18.56
C GLU A 379 6.12 7.37 -17.51
N ASP A 380 5.58 7.76 -16.37
CA ASP A 380 6.37 8.32 -15.25
C ASP A 380 7.29 7.26 -14.65
N ILE A 381 6.76 6.06 -14.38
CA ILE A 381 7.55 4.93 -13.89
C ILE A 381 8.70 4.60 -14.85
N TYR A 382 8.42 4.50 -16.16
CA TYR A 382 9.46 4.26 -17.16
C TYR A 382 10.50 5.37 -17.19
N SER A 383 10.08 6.62 -17.06
CA SER A 383 11.00 7.76 -17.05
C SER A 383 11.93 7.72 -15.85
N LEU A 384 11.43 7.39 -14.66
CA LEU A 384 12.25 7.23 -13.45
C LEU A 384 13.23 6.07 -13.57
N VAL A 385 12.77 4.90 -14.01
CA VAL A 385 13.62 3.71 -14.24
C VAL A 385 14.69 4.01 -15.27
N LYS A 386 14.34 4.65 -16.39
CA LYS A 386 15.28 5.04 -17.44
C LYS A 386 16.35 6.00 -16.93
N ASN A 387 15.96 7.02 -16.16
CA ASN A 387 16.89 7.97 -15.59
C ASN A 387 17.85 7.29 -14.61
N GLN A 388 17.35 6.39 -13.76
CA GLN A 388 18.19 5.62 -12.84
C GLN A 388 19.18 4.69 -13.57
N LEU A 389 18.75 4.05 -14.66
CA LEU A 389 19.63 3.20 -15.50
C LEU A 389 20.74 3.99 -16.20
N VAL A 390 20.47 5.25 -16.56
CA VAL A 390 21.46 6.10 -17.25
C VAL A 390 22.48 6.64 -16.26
N ASP A 391 22.01 7.13 -15.13
CA ASP A 391 22.80 7.83 -14.12
C ASP A 391 23.51 6.85 -13.17
N ASN A 392 22.79 5.82 -12.74
CA ASN A 392 23.29 4.76 -11.85
C ASN A 392 23.95 5.30 -10.55
N THR A 393 23.49 6.46 -10.07
CA THR A 393 23.92 7.06 -8.82
C THR A 393 22.94 6.69 -7.72
N SER A 394 23.43 6.27 -6.54
CA SER A 394 22.59 5.97 -5.38
C SER A 394 21.97 7.21 -4.81
N TYR A 395 20.76 7.07 -4.26
CA TYR A 395 20.12 8.14 -3.52
C TYR A 395 20.72 8.29 -2.11
N THR A 396 20.86 9.52 -1.66
CA THR A 396 21.02 9.84 -0.23
C THR A 396 19.62 9.88 0.37
N ILE A 397 19.39 9.15 1.45
CA ILE A 397 18.06 9.02 2.07
C ILE A 397 18.18 9.48 3.52
N ASP A 398 17.50 10.59 3.83
CA ASP A 398 17.33 11.08 5.17
C ASP A 398 15.93 10.77 5.69
N SER A 399 15.79 10.61 7.00
CA SER A 399 14.52 10.23 7.60
C SER A 399 14.22 11.05 8.86
N TYR A 400 12.95 11.37 9.04
CA TYR A 400 12.43 12.06 10.21
C TYR A 400 11.10 11.48 10.63
N THR A 401 10.94 11.18 11.93
CA THR A 401 9.66 10.73 12.51
C THR A 401 9.11 11.83 13.39
N VAL A 402 7.90 12.30 13.10
CA VAL A 402 7.21 13.28 13.96
C VAL A 402 6.68 12.58 15.22
N THR A 403 6.64 13.32 16.33
CA THR A 403 6.18 12.82 17.64
C THR A 403 4.92 13.55 18.11
N GLY A 404 4.34 13.09 19.21
CA GLY A 404 3.17 13.72 19.81
C GLY A 404 2.93 13.24 21.24
N GLU A 405 1.88 13.77 21.84
CA GLU A 405 1.46 13.40 23.19
C GLU A 405 0.25 12.48 23.15
N GLY A 406 0.35 11.34 23.86
CA GLY A 406 -0.74 10.37 23.97
C GLY A 406 -1.89 10.92 24.82
N LYS A 407 -3.11 10.80 24.33
CA LYS A 407 -4.33 11.09 25.10
C LYS A 407 -5.46 10.14 24.74
N SER A 408 -6.48 10.06 25.57
CA SER A 408 -7.72 9.33 25.28
C SER A 408 -8.85 10.33 25.02
N CYS A 409 -9.51 10.21 23.86
CA CYS A 409 -10.67 11.05 23.51
C CYS A 409 -11.55 10.35 22.46
N THR A 410 -12.72 10.93 22.20
CA THR A 410 -13.58 10.51 21.07
C THR A 410 -12.98 10.97 19.76
N THR A 411 -13.27 10.24 18.69
CA THR A 411 -12.82 10.51 17.31
C THR A 411 -14.01 10.51 16.35
N TYR A 412 -13.78 10.87 15.09
CA TYR A 412 -14.82 10.80 14.06
C TYR A 412 -15.38 9.37 13.90
N SER A 413 -14.50 8.36 13.81
CA SER A 413 -14.90 6.96 13.71
C SER A 413 -15.46 6.37 15.02
N MET A 414 -15.20 7.02 16.16
CA MET A 414 -15.56 6.54 17.50
C MET A 414 -16.21 7.66 18.31
N PRO A 415 -17.44 8.07 17.93
CA PRO A 415 -18.08 9.27 18.54
C PRO A 415 -18.63 9.01 19.95
N ARG A 416 -18.86 7.75 20.34
CA ARG A 416 -19.49 7.36 21.61
C ARG A 416 -18.52 6.82 22.64
N THR A 417 -17.35 6.40 22.25
CA THR A 417 -16.34 5.82 23.13
C THR A 417 -15.00 6.53 22.97
N ARG A 418 -14.10 6.32 23.89
CA ARG A 418 -12.77 6.93 23.87
C ARG A 418 -11.77 5.91 23.36
N ALA A 419 -10.81 6.40 22.56
CA ALA A 419 -9.67 5.64 22.12
C ALA A 419 -8.38 6.41 22.39
N TYR A 420 -7.27 5.69 22.44
CA TYR A 420 -5.96 6.30 22.44
C TYR A 420 -5.73 7.03 21.13
N VAL A 421 -5.25 8.27 21.19
CA VAL A 421 -4.80 9.07 20.06
C VAL A 421 -3.49 9.76 20.41
N MET A 422 -2.73 10.18 19.42
CA MET A 422 -1.51 10.97 19.58
C MET A 422 -1.76 12.39 19.05
N GLU A 423 -1.82 13.38 19.97
CA GLU A 423 -1.92 14.79 19.58
C GLU A 423 -0.60 15.24 18.96
N PRO A 424 -0.60 15.80 17.74
CA PRO A 424 0.61 16.20 17.04
C PRO A 424 1.47 17.20 17.83
N ASN A 425 2.78 16.97 17.90
CA ASN A 425 3.74 17.97 18.36
C ASN A 425 3.91 19.02 17.26
N VAL A 426 3.46 20.23 17.52
CA VAL A 426 3.48 21.35 16.54
C VAL A 426 4.89 21.67 16.07
N ASN A 427 5.90 21.58 16.94
CA ASN A 427 7.29 21.87 16.58
C ASN A 427 7.82 20.81 15.61
N ASP A 428 7.53 19.53 15.84
CA ASP A 428 7.94 18.44 14.97
C ASP A 428 7.24 18.52 13.60
N VAL A 429 5.95 18.86 13.60
CA VAL A 429 5.20 19.09 12.35
C VAL A 429 5.78 20.25 11.56
N ASN A 430 6.14 21.37 12.22
CA ASN A 430 6.78 22.51 11.56
C ASN A 430 8.16 22.13 11.03
N HIS A 431 8.96 21.40 11.79
CA HIS A 431 10.26 20.92 11.32
C HIS A 431 10.13 19.98 10.12
N ALA A 432 9.14 19.07 10.12
CA ALA A 432 8.84 18.25 8.97
C ALA A 432 8.47 19.07 7.73
N LYS A 433 7.68 20.16 7.89
CA LYS A 433 7.38 21.12 6.80
C LYS A 433 8.64 21.78 6.26
N GLU A 434 9.57 22.17 7.13
CA GLU A 434 10.86 22.75 6.73
C GLU A 434 11.69 21.75 5.91
N LEU A 435 11.77 20.47 6.35
CA LEU A 435 12.48 19.43 5.63
C LEU A 435 11.85 19.15 4.25
N ILE A 436 10.52 19.05 4.17
CA ILE A 436 9.78 18.88 2.91
C ILE A 436 10.09 20.05 1.95
N ASN A 437 9.95 21.29 2.44
CA ASN A 437 10.16 22.48 1.64
C ASN A 437 11.64 22.65 1.23
N GLY A 438 12.60 22.22 2.06
CA GLY A 438 14.01 22.18 1.73
C GLY A 438 14.27 21.39 0.46
N VAL A 439 13.74 20.17 0.35
CA VAL A 439 13.89 19.34 -0.85
C VAL A 439 13.16 19.92 -2.06
N LEU A 440 11.93 20.41 -1.86
CA LEU A 440 11.10 20.88 -2.99
C LEU A 440 11.55 22.21 -3.58
N ASN A 441 12.19 23.11 -2.79
CA ASN A 441 12.52 24.47 -3.20
C ASN A 441 14.02 24.72 -3.43
N GLU A 442 14.91 23.76 -3.10
CA GLU A 442 16.33 23.79 -3.49
C GLU A 442 16.51 23.47 -4.99
#